data_de40715c939f87db05d1f84139db4b49
#
_entry.id   de40715c939f87db05d1f84139db4b49
#
_cell.length_a   1.000
_cell.length_b   1.000
_cell.length_c   1.000
_cell.angle_alpha   90.00
_cell.angle_beta   90.00
_cell.angle_gamma   90.00
#
_symmetry.space_group_name_H-M   'P 1'
#
loop_
_entity.id
_entity.type
_entity.pdbx_description
1 polymer ?
#
loop_
_entity_poly.entity_id
_entity_poly.type
_entity_poly.pdbx_seq_one_letter_code
_entity_poly.pdbx_strand_id
1 'polypeptide(L)'
;MINLNKICDIGKSKQCYVKENLASRAHSPNQLAVNVVTNTLYFSFDSGQGEYIPATLNIDTKRLTVLKGVKDAFAIASDPVNHEIYFGGNHGIYRYNPTLNSLKRLSVNNLDIWWLQVKSRIYFIKFPSLKMYYYKNRSLRPIPELRNSTVNQFVLDSEDNIFFFNSTGLFGLKKGSDEVIFLRDNPRFLGIASDNAGHVHLCSEDGIYVINEILMRVKRIVNVQGVLGITFDKDNNLIYSDSHEIVRLKPTSKDDYYDADKSVN
;
A
#
# COMPACT_ATOMS: atom_id res chain seq x y z
N MET A 1 -25.19 -7.85 -22.12
CA MET A 1 -23.78 -8.27 -21.83
C MET A 1 -23.43 -7.80 -20.44
N ILE A 2 -23.10 -8.70 -19.51
CA ILE A 2 -22.63 -8.34 -18.18
C ILE A 2 -21.29 -7.62 -18.39
N ASN A 3 -21.20 -6.37 -17.96
CA ASN A 3 -19.96 -5.60 -18.07
C ASN A 3 -18.96 -6.15 -17.06
N LEU A 4 -18.09 -7.07 -17.49
CA LEU A 4 -17.09 -7.77 -16.67
C LEU A 4 -16.08 -6.83 -15.96
N ASN A 5 -16.09 -5.54 -16.32
CA ASN A 5 -15.21 -4.53 -15.75
C ASN A 5 -15.84 -3.75 -14.59
N LYS A 6 -17.08 -4.07 -14.16
CA LYS A 6 -17.77 -3.34 -13.08
C LYS A 6 -17.76 -4.15 -11.78
N ILE A 7 -17.34 -3.53 -10.69
CA ILE A 7 -17.40 -4.07 -9.33
C ILE A 7 -18.18 -3.10 -8.45
N CYS A 8 -19.10 -3.61 -7.64
CA CYS A 8 -19.88 -2.78 -6.71
C CYS A 8 -19.53 -3.10 -5.25
N ASP A 9 -19.60 -2.06 -4.41
CA ASP A 9 -19.48 -2.15 -2.96
C ASP A 9 -20.59 -3.06 -2.39
N ILE A 10 -20.24 -3.81 -1.35
CA ILE A 10 -21.16 -4.68 -0.61
C ILE A 10 -21.96 -3.88 0.43
N GLY A 11 -21.60 -2.61 0.65
CA GLY A 11 -22.18 -1.75 1.66
C GLY A 11 -23.50 -1.06 1.30
N LYS A 12 -24.02 -0.26 2.22
CA LYS A 12 -25.24 0.54 2.02
C LYS A 12 -25.06 1.63 0.95
N SER A 13 -23.83 2.02 0.64
CA SER A 13 -23.52 3.09 -0.33
C SER A 13 -23.83 2.70 -1.76
N LYS A 14 -23.88 1.40 -2.08
CA LYS A 14 -24.05 0.85 -3.45
C LYS A 14 -23.10 1.50 -4.47
N GLN A 15 -21.91 1.94 -4.01
CA GLN A 15 -20.92 2.51 -4.91
C GLN A 15 -20.40 1.41 -5.82
N CYS A 16 -20.38 1.69 -7.12
CA CYS A 16 -19.80 0.81 -8.11
C CYS A 16 -18.54 1.45 -8.70
N TYR A 17 -17.67 0.60 -9.20
CA TYR A 17 -16.38 0.99 -9.78
C TYR A 17 -16.19 0.31 -11.13
N VAL A 18 -15.52 1.00 -12.04
CA VAL A 18 -14.99 0.41 -13.27
C VAL A 18 -13.54 0.06 -13.04
N LYS A 19 -13.16 -1.17 -13.40
CA LYS A 19 -11.76 -1.60 -13.42
C LYS A 19 -11.04 -0.98 -14.60
N GLU A 20 -9.96 -0.29 -14.33
CA GLU A 20 -9.04 0.21 -15.34
C GLU A 20 -7.68 -0.48 -15.17
N ASN A 21 -7.28 -1.30 -16.14
CA ASN A 21 -5.96 -1.89 -16.17
C ASN A 21 -4.91 -0.80 -16.41
N LEU A 22 -3.96 -0.67 -15.50
CA LEU A 22 -2.85 0.26 -15.58
C LEU A 22 -1.59 -0.41 -16.14
N ALA A 23 -1.32 -1.66 -15.76
CA ALA A 23 -0.20 -2.44 -16.27
C ALA A 23 -0.44 -3.93 -16.06
N SER A 24 0.01 -4.74 -17.03
CA SER A 24 0.05 -6.20 -16.91
C SER A 24 1.48 -6.67 -16.69
N ARG A 25 1.71 -7.50 -15.67
CA ARG A 25 3.03 -8.01 -15.28
C ARG A 25 2.93 -9.47 -14.87
N ALA A 26 3.98 -10.23 -15.17
CA ALA A 26 4.08 -11.66 -14.81
C ALA A 26 4.28 -11.89 -13.30
N HIS A 27 4.77 -10.86 -12.59
CA HIS A 27 5.06 -10.94 -11.16
C HIS A 27 4.36 -9.81 -10.42
N SER A 28 3.75 -10.14 -9.27
CA SER A 28 3.03 -9.18 -8.45
C SER A 28 3.98 -8.21 -7.76
N PRO A 29 3.70 -6.94 -7.76
CA PRO A 29 4.36 -5.99 -6.89
C PRO A 29 3.94 -6.23 -5.42
N ASN A 30 4.89 -6.12 -4.49
CA ASN A 30 4.61 -6.30 -3.06
C ASN A 30 4.08 -5.01 -2.42
N GLN A 31 4.92 -3.98 -2.30
CA GLN A 31 4.49 -2.69 -1.79
C GLN A 31 4.30 -1.70 -2.92
N LEU A 32 3.17 -0.99 -2.88
CA LEU A 32 2.80 0.05 -3.83
C LEU A 32 2.88 1.41 -3.14
N ALA A 33 3.43 2.41 -3.82
CA ALA A 33 3.44 3.79 -3.34
C ALA A 33 3.15 4.76 -4.49
N VAL A 34 2.36 5.81 -4.22
CA VAL A 34 2.05 6.83 -5.23
C VAL A 34 2.64 8.17 -4.81
N ASN A 35 3.35 8.81 -5.73
CA ASN A 35 3.61 10.23 -5.63
C ASN A 35 2.38 10.97 -6.16
N VAL A 36 1.58 11.52 -5.26
CA VAL A 36 0.28 12.16 -5.61
C VAL A 36 0.45 13.43 -6.44
N VAL A 37 1.60 14.11 -6.34
CA VAL A 37 1.85 15.34 -7.12
C VAL A 37 2.05 15.02 -8.60
N THR A 38 2.80 13.98 -8.91
CA THR A 38 3.09 13.57 -10.30
C THR A 38 2.16 12.47 -10.80
N ASN A 39 1.23 12.00 -9.97
CA ASN A 39 0.37 10.86 -10.22
C ASN A 39 1.13 9.64 -10.75
N THR A 40 2.25 9.33 -10.07
CA THR A 40 3.16 8.27 -10.49
C THR A 40 3.17 7.18 -9.43
N LEU A 41 2.84 5.97 -9.84
CA LEU A 41 2.92 4.76 -9.03
C LEU A 41 4.36 4.22 -9.07
N TYR A 42 4.87 3.86 -7.92
CA TYR A 42 6.14 3.17 -7.69
C TYR A 42 5.87 1.78 -7.14
N PHE A 43 6.52 0.79 -7.71
CA PHE A 43 6.38 -0.61 -7.32
C PHE A 43 7.63 -1.38 -7.69
N SER A 44 7.79 -2.58 -7.15
CA SER A 44 8.83 -3.52 -7.56
C SER A 44 8.23 -4.80 -8.08
N PHE A 45 8.86 -5.40 -9.05
CA PHE A 45 8.50 -6.70 -9.59
C PHE A 45 9.70 -7.64 -9.59
N ASP A 46 9.45 -8.92 -9.44
CA ASP A 46 10.47 -9.95 -9.58
C ASP A 46 10.89 -10.06 -11.06
N SER A 47 12.19 -9.98 -11.31
CA SER A 47 12.76 -10.14 -12.66
C SER A 47 12.71 -11.58 -13.18
N GLY A 48 12.26 -12.52 -12.38
CA GLY A 48 12.33 -13.96 -12.64
C GLY A 48 13.67 -14.60 -12.21
N GLN A 49 14.56 -13.80 -11.62
CA GLN A 49 15.86 -14.24 -11.09
C GLN A 49 15.96 -14.08 -9.58
N GLY A 50 14.83 -13.80 -8.89
CA GLY A 50 14.79 -13.52 -7.47
C GLY A 50 15.27 -12.11 -7.08
N GLU A 51 15.48 -11.23 -8.06
CA GLU A 51 15.76 -9.81 -7.81
C GLU A 51 14.50 -8.97 -7.98
N TYR A 52 14.22 -8.10 -6.99
CA TYR A 52 13.13 -7.15 -7.03
C TYR A 52 13.58 -5.82 -7.65
N ILE A 53 13.09 -5.57 -8.87
CA ILE A 53 13.46 -4.39 -9.66
C ILE A 53 12.39 -3.31 -9.49
N PRO A 54 12.76 -2.10 -9.02
CA PRO A 54 11.82 -1.00 -8.91
C PRO A 54 11.46 -0.40 -10.27
N ALA A 55 10.20 -0.05 -10.43
CA ALA A 55 9.65 0.58 -11.60
C ALA A 55 8.71 1.73 -11.22
N THR A 56 8.47 2.61 -12.18
CA THR A 56 7.47 3.67 -12.11
C THR A 56 6.44 3.50 -13.21
N LEU A 57 5.20 3.83 -12.90
CA LEU A 57 4.10 3.90 -13.84
C LEU A 57 3.41 5.25 -13.69
N ASN A 58 3.48 6.10 -14.69
CA ASN A 58 2.64 7.29 -14.71
C ASN A 58 1.19 6.85 -14.95
N ILE A 59 0.31 7.14 -13.98
CA ILE A 59 -1.06 6.61 -13.95
C ILE A 59 -1.92 7.20 -15.07
N ASP A 60 -1.66 8.45 -15.46
CA ASP A 60 -2.45 9.14 -16.49
C ASP A 60 -2.05 8.67 -17.90
N THR A 61 -0.75 8.54 -18.18
CA THR A 61 -0.22 8.18 -19.50
C THR A 61 0.05 6.69 -19.68
N LYS A 62 -0.01 5.92 -18.59
CA LYS A 62 0.35 4.47 -18.52
C LYS A 62 1.79 4.17 -18.97
N ARG A 63 2.65 5.19 -18.96
CA ARG A 63 4.07 5.02 -19.28
C ARG A 63 4.81 4.36 -18.13
N LEU A 64 5.38 3.21 -18.42
CA LEU A 64 6.19 2.43 -17.47
C LEU A 64 7.68 2.68 -17.71
N THR A 65 8.44 2.84 -16.63
CA THR A 65 9.90 3.03 -16.67
C THR A 65 10.54 2.23 -15.55
N VAL A 66 11.57 1.47 -15.87
CA VAL A 66 12.36 0.74 -14.86
C VAL A 66 13.38 1.70 -14.25
N LEU A 67 13.46 1.71 -12.91
CA LEU A 67 14.44 2.49 -12.17
C LEU A 67 15.75 1.71 -12.02
N LYS A 68 16.86 2.42 -12.13
CA LYS A 68 18.20 1.84 -11.93
C LYS A 68 18.82 2.31 -10.63
N GLY A 69 19.72 1.50 -10.07
CA GLY A 69 20.53 1.88 -8.91
C GLY A 69 20.00 1.44 -7.55
N VAL A 70 18.78 0.93 -7.47
CA VAL A 70 18.27 0.22 -6.29
C VAL A 70 18.09 -1.24 -6.66
N LYS A 71 18.62 -2.13 -5.83
CA LYS A 71 18.43 -3.59 -5.95
C LYS A 71 17.58 -4.09 -4.80
N ASP A 72 16.80 -5.14 -5.06
CA ASP A 72 15.98 -5.82 -4.04
C ASP A 72 15.08 -4.87 -3.25
N ALA A 73 14.40 -3.96 -3.95
CA ALA A 73 13.50 -2.99 -3.33
C ALA A 73 12.16 -3.67 -2.96
N PHE A 74 12.10 -4.30 -1.79
CA PHE A 74 10.86 -4.93 -1.28
C PHE A 74 9.89 -3.88 -0.75
N ALA A 75 10.41 -2.85 -0.12
CA ALA A 75 9.66 -1.82 0.56
C ALA A 75 9.74 -0.51 -0.21
N ILE A 76 8.59 0.14 -0.40
CA ILE A 76 8.50 1.41 -1.12
C ILE A 76 7.51 2.32 -0.39
N ALA A 77 7.91 3.57 -0.13
CA ALA A 77 7.03 4.57 0.46
C ALA A 77 7.20 5.93 -0.19
N SER A 78 6.10 6.66 -0.33
CA SER A 78 6.08 8.07 -0.70
C SER A 78 6.17 8.95 0.54
N ASP A 79 6.96 10.02 0.46
CA ASP A 79 6.97 11.10 1.44
C ASP A 79 5.92 12.13 1.02
N PRO A 80 4.83 12.28 1.79
CA PRO A 80 3.75 13.21 1.40
C PRO A 80 4.14 14.68 1.53
N VAL A 81 5.21 15.00 2.26
CA VAL A 81 5.66 16.38 2.49
C VAL A 81 6.70 16.83 1.46
N ASN A 82 7.72 16.00 1.23
CA ASN A 82 8.83 16.34 0.33
C ASN A 82 8.64 15.77 -1.09
N HIS A 83 7.60 14.97 -1.31
CA HIS A 83 7.29 14.31 -2.59
C HIS A 83 8.43 13.43 -3.12
N GLU A 84 9.24 12.93 -2.21
CA GLU A 84 10.32 11.99 -2.47
C GLU A 84 9.84 10.54 -2.28
N ILE A 85 10.59 9.60 -2.86
CA ILE A 85 10.29 8.18 -2.73
C ILE A 85 11.42 7.51 -1.96
N TYR A 86 11.03 6.63 -1.06
CA TYR A 86 11.96 5.85 -0.27
C TYR A 86 11.86 4.38 -0.67
N PHE A 87 13.01 3.77 -0.91
CA PHE A 87 13.15 2.34 -1.20
C PHE A 87 13.90 1.67 -0.06
N GLY A 88 13.41 0.53 0.36
CA GLY A 88 14.06 -0.35 1.30
C GLY A 88 14.23 -1.75 0.71
N GLY A 89 15.34 -2.37 0.99
CA GLY A 89 15.70 -3.72 0.50
C GLY A 89 16.91 -4.25 1.22
N ASN A 90 17.69 -5.08 0.48
CA ASN A 90 18.94 -5.64 0.98
C ASN A 90 19.97 -4.55 1.14
N HIS A 91 20.42 -3.93 1.98
CA HIS A 91 21.48 -2.91 2.14
C HIS A 91 21.01 -1.54 2.64
N GLY A 92 19.77 -1.40 3.09
CA GLY A 92 19.32 -0.21 3.78
C GLY A 92 18.22 0.57 3.06
N ILE A 93 18.17 1.86 3.35
CA ILE A 93 17.14 2.77 2.85
C ILE A 93 17.75 3.75 1.86
N TYR A 94 17.10 3.88 0.70
CA TYR A 94 17.46 4.82 -0.35
C TYR A 94 16.37 5.87 -0.50
N ARG A 95 16.75 7.12 -0.65
CA ARG A 95 15.88 8.24 -0.94
C ARG A 95 16.05 8.66 -2.39
N TYR A 96 14.98 8.67 -3.14
CA TYR A 96 14.92 9.08 -4.53
C TYR A 96 14.13 10.38 -4.65
N ASN A 97 14.74 11.37 -5.30
CA ASN A 97 14.08 12.61 -5.68
C ASN A 97 13.68 12.54 -7.16
N PRO A 98 12.37 12.45 -7.48
CA PRO A 98 11.92 12.32 -8.87
C PRO A 98 12.21 13.54 -9.74
N THR A 99 12.18 14.75 -9.16
CA THR A 99 12.42 16.00 -9.88
C THR A 99 13.88 16.12 -10.31
N LEU A 100 14.81 15.76 -9.43
CA LEU A 100 16.24 15.81 -9.71
C LEU A 100 16.77 14.52 -10.32
N ASN A 101 15.93 13.49 -10.45
CA ASN A 101 16.33 12.13 -10.84
C ASN A 101 17.57 11.64 -10.07
N SER A 102 17.60 11.91 -8.76
CA SER A 102 18.75 11.63 -7.92
C SER A 102 18.42 10.61 -6.84
N LEU A 103 19.30 9.64 -6.67
CA LEU A 103 19.19 8.58 -5.67
C LEU A 103 20.28 8.75 -4.62
N LYS A 104 19.90 8.76 -3.35
CA LYS A 104 20.82 8.88 -2.21
C LYS A 104 20.55 7.78 -1.20
N ARG A 105 21.57 7.02 -0.84
CA ARG A 105 21.52 6.07 0.28
C ARG A 105 21.57 6.82 1.60
N LEU A 106 20.69 6.47 2.53
CA LEU A 106 20.76 6.99 3.90
C LEU A 106 21.87 6.28 4.68
N SER A 107 22.32 6.90 5.79
CA SER A 107 23.36 6.35 6.67
C SER A 107 22.83 5.20 7.56
N VAL A 108 22.01 4.33 6.98
CA VAL A 108 21.48 3.11 7.62
C VAL A 108 22.08 1.94 6.87
N ASN A 109 23.24 1.48 7.36
CA ASN A 109 24.00 0.46 6.66
C ASN A 109 23.62 -0.95 7.11
N ASN A 110 23.66 -1.90 6.17
CA ASN A 110 23.52 -3.35 6.40
C ASN A 110 22.24 -3.76 7.11
N LEU A 111 21.13 -3.13 6.75
CA LEU A 111 19.80 -3.51 7.19
C LEU A 111 18.95 -3.96 6.00
N ASP A 112 18.35 -5.12 6.13
CA ASP A 112 17.33 -5.56 5.19
C ASP A 112 15.99 -5.02 5.65
N ILE A 113 15.33 -4.29 4.75
CA ILE A 113 14.07 -3.58 5.01
C ILE A 113 12.95 -4.31 4.31
N TRP A 114 11.98 -4.78 5.11
CA TRP A 114 10.84 -5.56 4.61
C TRP A 114 9.64 -4.70 4.23
N TRP A 115 9.38 -3.63 4.99
CA TRP A 115 8.25 -2.74 4.81
C TRP A 115 8.61 -1.33 5.27
N LEU A 116 8.00 -0.31 4.67
CA LEU A 116 8.42 1.07 4.89
C LEU A 116 7.22 2.01 4.82
N GLN A 117 7.19 3.03 5.68
CA GLN A 117 6.31 4.18 5.56
C GLN A 117 7.02 5.46 6.00
N VAL A 118 6.77 6.55 5.28
CA VAL A 118 7.30 7.87 5.61
C VAL A 118 6.17 8.79 6.05
N LYS A 119 6.35 9.40 7.21
CA LYS A 119 5.51 10.48 7.76
C LYS A 119 6.41 11.56 8.36
N SER A 120 6.25 11.88 9.65
CA SER A 120 7.20 12.72 10.40
C SER A 120 8.57 12.06 10.61
N ARG A 121 8.64 10.76 10.41
CA ARG A 121 9.84 9.89 10.50
C ARG A 121 9.75 8.84 9.42
N ILE A 122 10.86 8.11 9.22
CA ILE A 122 10.86 6.91 8.39
C ILE A 122 10.62 5.73 9.31
N TYR A 123 9.47 5.08 9.17
CA TYR A 123 9.10 3.87 9.89
C TYR A 123 9.38 2.66 9.01
N PHE A 124 9.88 1.59 9.56
CA PHE A 124 10.20 0.39 8.79
C PHE A 124 10.23 -0.88 9.62
N ILE A 125 10.11 -2.00 8.92
CA ILE A 125 10.28 -3.34 9.48
C ILE A 125 11.63 -3.88 9.05
N LYS A 126 12.40 -4.34 10.02
CA LYS A 126 13.69 -4.99 9.79
C LYS A 126 13.50 -6.48 9.54
N PHE A 127 14.07 -6.98 8.44
CA PHE A 127 14.14 -8.42 8.15
C PHE A 127 15.46 -9.01 8.69
N PRO A 128 15.51 -10.27 9.16
CA PRO A 128 14.39 -11.22 9.27
C PRO A 128 13.63 -11.12 10.61
N SER A 129 13.99 -10.20 11.49
CA SER A 129 13.43 -10.12 12.85
C SER A 129 11.95 -9.73 12.88
N LEU A 130 11.43 -9.14 11.81
CA LEU A 130 10.07 -8.60 11.68
C LEU A 130 9.70 -7.65 12.82
N LYS A 131 10.70 -6.89 13.32
CA LYS A 131 10.52 -5.86 14.33
C LYS A 131 10.41 -4.49 13.69
N MET A 132 9.55 -3.65 14.26
CA MET A 132 9.30 -2.30 13.77
C MET A 132 10.24 -1.29 14.42
N TYR A 133 10.80 -0.44 13.58
CA TYR A 133 11.73 0.64 13.95
C TYR A 133 11.30 1.96 13.31
N TYR A 134 11.86 3.05 13.81
CA TYR A 134 11.88 4.31 13.10
C TYR A 134 13.29 4.90 13.02
N TYR A 135 13.51 5.67 11.95
CA TYR A 135 14.72 6.42 11.72
C TYR A 135 14.45 7.91 11.83
N LYS A 136 15.18 8.58 12.70
CA LYS A 136 15.14 10.04 12.89
C LYS A 136 16.52 10.52 13.35
N ASN A 137 16.98 11.65 12.80
CA ASN A 137 18.26 12.29 13.21
C ASN A 137 19.44 11.31 13.18
N ARG A 138 19.58 10.50 12.14
CA ARG A 138 20.63 9.47 11.96
C ARG A 138 20.65 8.39 13.06
N SER A 139 19.57 8.25 13.79
CA SER A 139 19.43 7.25 14.85
C SER A 139 18.29 6.28 14.52
N LEU A 140 18.54 4.99 14.76
CA LEU A 140 17.54 3.92 14.68
C LEU A 140 16.98 3.67 16.08
N ARG A 141 15.66 3.61 16.19
CA ARG A 141 15.01 3.31 17.45
C ARG A 141 13.88 2.31 17.23
N PRO A 142 13.77 1.27 18.07
CA PRO A 142 12.62 0.37 18.03
C PRO A 142 11.36 1.12 18.47
N ILE A 143 10.20 0.61 18.08
CA ILE A 143 8.90 1.01 18.67
C ILE A 143 8.76 0.22 19.99
N PRO A 144 8.83 0.87 21.15
CA PRO A 144 8.91 0.17 22.44
C PRO A 144 7.67 -0.70 22.70
N GLU A 145 6.49 -0.22 22.32
CA GLU A 145 5.19 -0.86 22.52
C GLU A 145 5.05 -2.15 21.69
N LEU A 146 5.79 -2.24 20.58
CA LEU A 146 5.79 -3.41 19.68
C LEU A 146 7.01 -4.32 19.87
N ARG A 147 7.79 -4.13 20.94
CA ARG A 147 9.02 -4.91 21.19
C ARG A 147 8.80 -6.42 21.17
N ASN A 148 7.68 -6.88 21.72
CA ASN A 148 7.33 -8.30 21.83
C ASN A 148 6.50 -8.81 20.65
N SER A 149 6.07 -7.92 19.76
CA SER A 149 5.26 -8.29 18.59
C SER A 149 6.14 -8.47 17.34
N THR A 150 5.76 -9.41 16.47
CA THR A 150 6.21 -9.42 15.09
C THR A 150 5.25 -8.60 14.25
N VAL A 151 5.75 -7.93 13.22
CA VAL A 151 4.97 -7.08 12.32
C VAL A 151 5.31 -7.46 10.89
N ASN A 152 4.34 -7.97 10.13
CA ASN A 152 4.58 -8.31 8.73
C ASN A 152 4.43 -7.08 7.83
N GLN A 153 3.38 -6.29 8.07
CA GLN A 153 3.14 -5.01 7.41
C GLN A 153 2.42 -4.08 8.39
N PHE A 154 2.57 -2.79 8.21
CA PHE A 154 1.93 -1.76 9.02
C PHE A 154 1.59 -0.53 8.22
N VAL A 155 0.72 0.30 8.79
CA VAL A 155 0.43 1.66 8.33
C VAL A 155 0.14 2.56 9.53
N LEU A 156 0.46 3.83 9.41
CA LEU A 156 0.02 4.89 10.32
C LEU A 156 -1.17 5.62 9.70
N ASP A 157 -2.23 5.79 10.47
CA ASP A 157 -3.37 6.61 10.08
C ASP A 157 -3.08 8.12 10.21
N SER A 158 -4.08 8.99 10.00
CA SER A 158 -3.94 10.44 10.10
C SER A 158 -3.51 10.92 11.49
N GLU A 159 -3.88 10.20 12.54
CA GLU A 159 -3.61 10.53 13.95
C GLU A 159 -2.32 9.91 14.49
N ASP A 160 -1.53 9.21 13.64
CA ASP A 160 -0.35 8.43 14.01
C ASP A 160 -0.63 7.17 14.84
N ASN A 161 -1.87 6.65 14.82
CA ASN A 161 -2.12 5.31 15.30
C ASN A 161 -1.46 4.31 14.37
N ILE A 162 -0.95 3.21 14.91
CA ILE A 162 -0.31 2.15 14.12
C ILE A 162 -1.30 1.00 13.96
N PHE A 163 -1.60 0.66 12.72
CA PHE A 163 -2.31 -0.58 12.38
C PHE A 163 -1.35 -1.53 11.71
N PHE A 164 -1.34 -2.78 12.13
CA PHE A 164 -0.42 -3.78 11.61
C PHE A 164 -1.03 -5.16 11.65
N PHE A 165 -0.49 -6.05 10.84
CA PHE A 165 -0.83 -7.47 10.93
C PHE A 165 0.41 -8.35 10.94
N ASN A 166 0.23 -9.56 11.44
CA ASN A 166 1.20 -10.64 11.44
C ASN A 166 0.50 -11.99 11.18
N SER A 167 1.17 -13.10 11.46
CA SER A 167 0.62 -14.44 11.27
C SER A 167 -0.57 -14.76 12.19
N THR A 168 -0.78 -14.00 13.27
CA THR A 168 -1.84 -14.24 14.26
C THR A 168 -3.06 -13.34 14.08
N GLY A 169 -2.96 -12.29 13.26
CA GLY A 169 -4.09 -11.41 12.97
C GLY A 169 -3.72 -9.95 12.73
N LEU A 170 -4.75 -9.12 12.75
CA LEU A 170 -4.70 -7.67 12.61
C LEU A 170 -4.82 -7.01 13.98
N PHE A 171 -4.01 -5.98 14.19
CA PHE A 171 -3.89 -5.25 15.45
C PHE A 171 -3.89 -3.74 15.21
N GLY A 172 -4.29 -3.01 16.25
CA GLY A 172 -4.17 -1.55 16.34
C GLY A 172 -3.43 -1.14 17.61
N LEU A 173 -2.63 -0.10 17.50
CA LEU A 173 -1.96 0.56 18.63
C LEU A 173 -2.26 2.05 18.53
N LYS A 174 -3.01 2.58 19.48
CA LYS A 174 -3.31 4.01 19.55
C LYS A 174 -2.08 4.81 19.94
N LYS A 175 -1.89 5.96 19.33
CA LYS A 175 -0.80 6.89 19.67
C LYS A 175 -0.81 7.22 21.17
N GLY A 176 0.35 7.01 21.80
CA GLY A 176 0.52 7.25 23.23
C GLY A 176 -0.06 6.18 24.16
N SER A 177 -0.57 5.08 23.61
CA SER A 177 -0.96 3.87 24.36
C SER A 177 0.12 2.82 24.24
N ASP A 178 0.28 2.01 25.26
CA ASP A 178 1.10 0.77 25.31
C ASP A 178 0.27 -0.49 25.08
N GLU A 179 -1.05 -0.33 24.96
CA GLU A 179 -1.97 -1.44 24.75
C GLU A 179 -2.15 -1.72 23.25
N VAL A 180 -1.73 -2.91 22.83
CA VAL A 180 -1.98 -3.44 21.48
C VAL A 180 -3.35 -4.12 21.46
N ILE A 181 -4.26 -3.59 20.65
CA ILE A 181 -5.63 -4.05 20.52
C ILE A 181 -5.72 -5.06 19.38
N PHE A 182 -6.19 -6.28 19.67
CA PHE A 182 -6.53 -7.25 18.64
C PHE A 182 -7.83 -6.86 17.94
N LEU A 183 -7.83 -6.87 16.60
CA LEU A 183 -8.97 -6.48 15.79
C LEU A 183 -9.65 -7.67 15.13
N ARG A 184 -8.85 -8.55 14.51
CA ARG A 184 -9.38 -9.65 13.71
C ARG A 184 -8.27 -10.62 13.27
N ASP A 185 -8.61 -11.90 13.16
CA ASP A 185 -7.72 -12.97 12.67
C ASP A 185 -8.08 -13.48 11.27
N ASN A 186 -9.33 -13.26 10.82
CA ASN A 186 -9.84 -13.77 9.54
C ASN A 186 -10.64 -12.69 8.78
N PRO A 187 -10.43 -12.48 7.46
CA PRO A 187 -9.48 -13.23 6.60
C PRO A 187 -8.01 -12.89 6.89
N ARG A 188 -7.09 -13.71 6.34
CA ARG A 188 -5.67 -13.38 6.31
C ARG A 188 -5.44 -12.16 5.42
N PHE A 189 -4.88 -11.11 5.98
CA PHE A 189 -4.55 -9.90 5.24
C PHE A 189 -3.20 -10.03 4.52
N LEU A 190 -3.14 -9.47 3.31
CA LEU A 190 -1.99 -9.53 2.41
C LEU A 190 -1.37 -8.17 2.15
N GLY A 191 -2.14 -7.10 2.30
CA GLY A 191 -1.68 -5.73 2.14
C GLY A 191 -2.43 -4.75 3.02
N ILE A 192 -1.78 -3.63 3.35
CA ILE A 192 -2.30 -2.54 4.15
C ILE A 192 -1.80 -1.20 3.61
N ALA A 193 -2.68 -0.22 3.51
CA ALA A 193 -2.34 1.14 3.11
C ALA A 193 -3.30 2.17 3.74
N SER A 194 -2.87 3.40 3.88
CA SER A 194 -3.76 4.53 4.14
C SER A 194 -4.13 5.24 2.85
N ASP A 195 -5.37 5.71 2.77
CA ASP A 195 -5.80 6.60 1.70
C ASP A 195 -5.30 8.04 1.92
N ASN A 196 -5.61 8.96 1.00
CA ASN A 196 -5.13 10.35 1.09
C ASN A 196 -5.76 11.14 2.26
N ALA A 197 -6.86 10.64 2.84
CA ALA A 197 -7.46 11.18 4.06
C ALA A 197 -6.91 10.54 5.35
N GLY A 198 -6.11 9.47 5.20
CA GLY A 198 -5.50 8.74 6.29
C GLY A 198 -6.32 7.55 6.80
N HIS A 199 -7.44 7.20 6.15
CA HIS A 199 -8.20 6.00 6.52
C HIS A 199 -7.45 4.74 6.12
N VAL A 200 -7.49 3.76 7.00
CA VAL A 200 -6.75 2.51 6.83
C VAL A 200 -7.55 1.48 6.04
N HIS A 201 -6.96 1.00 4.97
CA HIS A 201 -7.49 -0.04 4.10
C HIS A 201 -6.59 -1.27 4.12
N LEU A 202 -7.22 -2.43 3.93
CA LEU A 202 -6.57 -3.73 3.91
C LEU A 202 -7.02 -4.51 2.69
N CYS A 203 -6.19 -5.42 2.22
CA CYS A 203 -6.60 -6.39 1.22
C CYS A 203 -6.33 -7.82 1.68
N SER A 204 -7.11 -8.73 1.13
CA SER A 204 -7.01 -10.16 1.31
C SER A 204 -7.36 -10.88 0.00
N GLU A 205 -7.27 -12.20 -0.01
CA GLU A 205 -7.65 -13.00 -1.18
C GLU A 205 -9.12 -12.84 -1.59
N ASP A 206 -10.01 -12.42 -0.67
CA ASP A 206 -11.46 -12.34 -0.89
C ASP A 206 -12.00 -10.91 -1.04
N GLY A 207 -11.15 -9.88 -0.89
CA GLY A 207 -11.60 -8.52 -1.07
C GLY A 207 -10.77 -7.43 -0.40
N ILE A 208 -11.35 -6.24 -0.41
CA ILE A 208 -10.77 -5.03 0.16
C ILE A 208 -11.62 -4.59 1.36
N TYR A 209 -10.94 -4.18 2.41
CA TYR A 209 -11.51 -3.86 3.71
C TYR A 209 -11.09 -2.46 4.14
N VAL A 210 -11.89 -1.84 4.99
CA VAL A 210 -11.58 -0.57 5.67
C VAL A 210 -11.69 -0.76 7.18
N ILE A 211 -10.82 -0.09 7.92
CA ILE A 211 -10.91 -0.01 9.38
C ILE A 211 -11.73 1.23 9.75
N ASN A 212 -12.70 1.03 10.62
CA ASN A 212 -13.26 2.15 11.38
C ASN A 212 -12.38 2.34 12.62
N GLU A 213 -11.53 3.37 12.61
CA GLU A 213 -10.50 3.62 13.62
C GLU A 213 -11.11 4.00 14.97
N ILE A 214 -12.30 4.60 14.98
CA ILE A 214 -13.03 4.98 16.20
C ILE A 214 -13.57 3.72 16.90
N LEU A 215 -14.25 2.87 16.14
CA LEU A 215 -14.89 1.66 16.65
C LEU A 215 -13.96 0.46 16.70
N MET A 216 -12.73 0.59 16.16
CA MET A 216 -11.76 -0.50 16.00
C MET A 216 -12.38 -1.73 15.33
N ARG A 217 -13.14 -1.50 14.26
CA ARG A 217 -13.86 -2.56 13.52
C ARG A 217 -13.44 -2.57 12.05
N VAL A 218 -13.40 -3.77 11.50
CA VAL A 218 -13.01 -4.02 10.10
C VAL A 218 -14.24 -4.39 9.29
N LYS A 219 -14.44 -3.72 8.15
CA LYS A 219 -15.55 -3.98 7.23
C LYS A 219 -15.03 -4.21 5.83
N ARG A 220 -15.53 -5.27 5.14
CA ARG A 220 -15.29 -5.46 3.71
C ARG A 220 -16.10 -4.44 2.90
N ILE A 221 -15.43 -3.78 1.97
CA ILE A 221 -16.03 -2.75 1.13
C ILE A 221 -16.12 -3.17 -0.34
N VAL A 222 -15.17 -3.94 -0.86
CA VAL A 222 -15.17 -4.41 -2.25
C VAL A 222 -14.92 -5.91 -2.29
N ASN A 223 -15.69 -6.61 -3.11
CA ASN A 223 -15.48 -8.04 -3.38
C ASN A 223 -14.65 -8.18 -4.66
N VAL A 224 -13.36 -8.41 -4.49
CA VAL A 224 -12.41 -8.65 -5.57
C VAL A 224 -11.44 -9.74 -5.13
N GLN A 225 -11.18 -10.71 -6.02
CA GLN A 225 -10.37 -11.87 -5.70
C GLN A 225 -8.88 -11.61 -5.96
N GLY A 226 -8.02 -12.23 -5.14
CA GLY A 226 -6.58 -12.31 -5.40
C GLY A 226 -5.80 -11.03 -5.19
N VAL A 227 -6.29 -10.07 -4.39
CA VAL A 227 -5.61 -8.79 -4.16
C VAL A 227 -4.41 -8.99 -3.25
N LEU A 228 -3.23 -8.57 -3.71
CA LEU A 228 -1.94 -8.74 -3.02
C LEU A 228 -1.39 -7.44 -2.44
N GLY A 229 -1.69 -6.30 -3.05
CA GLY A 229 -1.26 -4.98 -2.59
C GLY A 229 -2.26 -3.91 -2.95
N ILE A 230 -2.31 -2.83 -2.15
CA ILE A 230 -3.20 -1.69 -2.36
C ILE A 230 -2.48 -0.38 -2.14
N THR A 231 -2.94 0.67 -2.83
CA THR A 231 -2.55 2.07 -2.65
C THR A 231 -3.64 2.97 -3.23
N PHE A 232 -3.42 4.30 -3.23
CA PHE A 232 -4.38 5.28 -3.74
C PHE A 232 -3.71 6.27 -4.67
N ASP A 233 -4.40 6.67 -5.75
CA ASP A 233 -3.91 7.71 -6.66
C ASP A 233 -4.16 9.14 -6.10
N LYS A 234 -3.78 10.16 -6.86
CA LYS A 234 -3.95 11.57 -6.47
C LYS A 234 -5.42 11.97 -6.21
N ASP A 235 -6.37 11.31 -6.86
CA ASP A 235 -7.80 11.57 -6.76
C ASP A 235 -8.48 10.65 -5.73
N ASN A 236 -7.67 9.96 -4.92
CA ASN A 236 -8.08 8.97 -3.91
C ASN A 236 -8.80 7.75 -4.51
N ASN A 237 -8.56 7.43 -5.78
CA ASN A 237 -9.03 6.18 -6.35
C ASN A 237 -8.14 5.03 -5.89
N LEU A 238 -8.75 3.94 -5.48
CA LEU A 238 -8.03 2.75 -5.04
C LEU A 238 -7.33 2.08 -6.22
N ILE A 239 -6.05 1.77 -6.03
CA ILE A 239 -5.23 0.95 -6.92
C ILE A 239 -4.89 -0.33 -6.18
N TYR A 240 -5.09 -1.47 -6.84
CA TYR A 240 -4.65 -2.75 -6.31
C TYR A 240 -3.78 -3.51 -7.31
N SER A 241 -3.00 -4.44 -6.81
CA SER A 241 -2.30 -5.43 -7.61
C SER A 241 -2.79 -6.83 -7.28
N ASP A 242 -2.82 -7.68 -8.29
CA ASP A 242 -2.96 -9.12 -8.15
C ASP A 242 -1.77 -9.85 -8.79
N SER A 243 -1.88 -11.17 -9.03
CA SER A 243 -0.80 -11.96 -9.64
C SER A 243 -0.50 -11.64 -11.10
N HIS A 244 -1.29 -10.79 -11.77
CA HIS A 244 -1.21 -10.56 -13.20
C HIS A 244 -1.19 -9.09 -13.60
N GLU A 245 -1.84 -8.23 -12.82
CA GLU A 245 -2.08 -6.85 -13.22
C GLU A 245 -2.09 -5.85 -12.06
N ILE A 246 -1.95 -4.60 -12.42
CA ILE A 246 -2.20 -3.45 -11.53
C ILE A 246 -3.45 -2.75 -12.07
N VAL A 247 -4.45 -2.62 -11.22
CA VAL A 247 -5.78 -2.13 -11.57
C VAL A 247 -6.15 -0.93 -10.72
N ARG A 248 -6.70 0.11 -11.35
CA ARG A 248 -7.35 1.23 -10.68
C ARG A 248 -8.87 1.02 -10.66
N LEU A 249 -9.50 1.25 -9.53
CA LEU A 249 -10.94 1.28 -9.37
C LEU A 249 -11.45 2.72 -9.47
N LYS A 250 -12.08 3.07 -10.58
CA LYS A 250 -12.73 4.36 -10.77
C LYS A 250 -14.18 4.30 -10.33
N PRO A 251 -14.65 5.19 -9.44
CA PRO A 251 -16.06 5.24 -9.10
C PRO A 251 -16.90 5.58 -10.34
N THR A 252 -18.02 4.87 -10.51
CA THR A 252 -19.01 5.19 -11.55
C THR A 252 -19.92 6.31 -11.05
N SER A 253 -20.36 7.19 -11.96
CA SER A 253 -21.42 8.15 -11.64
C SER A 253 -22.73 7.42 -11.36
N LYS A 254 -23.62 8.04 -10.57
CA LYS A 254 -24.97 7.47 -10.33
C LYS A 254 -25.80 7.40 -11.62
N ASP A 255 -25.51 8.24 -12.60
CA ASP A 255 -26.22 8.32 -13.87
C ASP A 255 -25.91 7.13 -14.79
N ASP A 256 -24.70 6.54 -14.69
CA ASP A 256 -24.35 5.32 -15.43
C ASP A 256 -25.15 4.07 -14.97
N TYR A 257 -25.94 4.19 -13.90
CA TYR A 257 -26.78 3.11 -13.40
C TYR A 257 -28.11 2.98 -14.17
N TYR A 258 -28.61 4.09 -14.75
CA TYR A 258 -29.94 4.13 -15.40
C TYR A 258 -29.91 3.79 -16.89
N ASP A 259 -28.77 3.90 -17.56
CA ASP A 259 -28.66 3.59 -19.00
C ASP A 259 -28.52 2.09 -19.31
N ALA A 260 -28.08 1.28 -18.34
CA ALA A 260 -27.97 -0.17 -18.53
C ALA A 260 -29.32 -0.90 -18.50
N ASP A 261 -30.33 -0.34 -17.83
CA ASP A 261 -31.68 -0.92 -17.74
C ASP A 261 -32.61 -0.48 -18.91
N LYS A 262 -32.23 0.55 -19.66
CA LYS A 262 -33.03 1.04 -20.81
C LYS A 262 -32.74 0.34 -22.14
N SER A 263 -31.73 -0.52 -22.21
CA SER A 263 -31.38 -1.26 -23.43
C SER A 263 -31.97 -2.66 -23.50
N VAL A 264 -32.94 -2.99 -22.62
CA VAL A 264 -33.70 -4.24 -22.62
C VAL A 264 -35.18 -3.88 -22.65
N ASN A 265 -35.64 -3.37 -23.75
CA ASN A 265 -37.05 -3.38 -24.20
C ASN A 265 -37.12 -3.45 -25.74
#